data_29f82e8748808235e789b837c1174f87
#
_entry.id   29f82e8748808235e789b837c1174f87
#
_cell.length_a   1.000
_cell.length_b   1.000
_cell.length_c   1.000
_cell.angle_alpha   90.00
_cell.angle_beta   90.00
_cell.angle_gamma   90.00
#
_symmetry.space_group_name_H-M   'P 1'
#
loop_
_entity.id
_entity.type
_entity.pdbx_description
1 polymer ?
#
loop_
_entity_poly.entity_id
_entity_poly.type
_entity_poly.pdbx_seq_one_letter_code
_entity_poly.pdbx_strand_id
1 'polypeptide(L)'
;MATNYTFDYAIHPGEFLKRALSNIGMKQSELAEKTGISKTIINEIIKGKRSINTDFAIAIEPIFDMPASYWLGLQNDFDIATAKAGNTILDEEADITIGNNKAIDIAYWFIDKAAAEAQEESDYITPLKLQKLLYFAQAISLKRNNQTIFREQIKCWNYGPVVKEVWEQFGNYHKNPIKEGKEVSFDKTTEKVLEETYKKYGIFTAGYLVKLTHNEKAWVDAEKNQVLSPIVIRNTYTGITV
;
A
#
# COMPACT_ATOMS: atom_id res chain seq x y z
N MET A 1 -36.72 -5.65 -9.40
CA MET A 1 -35.68 -5.68 -8.37
C MET A 1 -34.38 -5.40 -9.08
N ALA A 2 -33.81 -4.20 -8.92
CA ALA A 2 -32.53 -3.84 -9.52
C ALA A 2 -31.43 -4.46 -8.65
N THR A 3 -30.67 -5.40 -9.21
CA THR A 3 -29.47 -5.94 -8.61
C THR A 3 -28.40 -4.84 -8.63
N ASN A 4 -28.17 -4.21 -7.48
CA ASN A 4 -27.01 -3.33 -7.29
C ASN A 4 -25.74 -4.20 -7.33
N TYR A 5 -25.08 -4.23 -8.49
CA TYR A 5 -23.70 -4.64 -8.59
C TYR A 5 -22.84 -3.47 -8.09
N THR A 6 -22.46 -3.48 -6.83
CA THR A 6 -21.37 -2.65 -6.32
C THR A 6 -20.07 -3.27 -6.81
N PHE A 7 -19.45 -2.66 -7.80
CA PHE A 7 -18.06 -2.98 -8.15
C PHE A 7 -17.17 -2.43 -7.03
N ASP A 8 -16.62 -3.31 -6.19
CA ASP A 8 -15.69 -2.97 -5.11
C ASP A 8 -14.31 -2.46 -5.63
N TYR A 9 -14.15 -2.27 -6.94
CA TYR A 9 -12.93 -1.82 -7.58
C TYR A 9 -13.21 -0.95 -8.81
N ALA A 10 -12.85 0.34 -8.71
CA ALA A 10 -12.82 1.23 -9.86
C ALA A 10 -11.54 0.98 -10.68
N ILE A 11 -11.67 0.26 -11.79
CA ILE A 11 -10.58 0.09 -12.75
C ILE A 11 -10.54 1.33 -13.65
N HIS A 12 -9.39 2.02 -13.71
CA HIS A 12 -9.23 3.18 -14.59
C HIS A 12 -9.48 2.79 -16.06
N PRO A 13 -10.28 3.55 -16.83
CA PRO A 13 -10.60 3.22 -18.23
C PRO A 13 -9.39 3.09 -19.14
N GLY A 14 -8.24 3.63 -18.76
CA GLY A 14 -6.96 3.41 -19.42
C GLY A 14 -6.53 1.92 -19.48
N GLU A 15 -6.88 1.10 -18.50
CA GLU A 15 -6.64 -0.34 -18.55
C GLU A 15 -7.53 -1.04 -19.59
N PHE A 16 -8.76 -0.58 -19.76
CA PHE A 16 -9.64 -1.06 -20.83
C PHE A 16 -9.08 -0.67 -22.19
N LEU A 17 -8.60 0.57 -22.36
CA LEU A 17 -7.95 1.03 -23.59
C LEU A 17 -6.72 0.19 -23.93
N LYS A 18 -5.89 -0.10 -22.95
CA LYS A 18 -4.71 -0.96 -23.11
C LYS A 18 -5.09 -2.37 -23.60
N ARG A 19 -6.12 -2.97 -23.00
CA ARG A 19 -6.64 -4.29 -23.42
C ARG A 19 -7.26 -4.24 -24.79
N ALA A 20 -8.04 -3.20 -25.13
CA ALA A 20 -8.65 -3.03 -26.44
C ALA A 20 -7.58 -2.92 -27.55
N LEU A 21 -6.52 -2.16 -27.33
CA LEU A 21 -5.36 -2.09 -28.23
C LEU A 21 -4.70 -3.45 -28.42
N SER A 22 -4.48 -4.17 -27.33
CA SER A 22 -3.89 -5.52 -27.38
C SER A 22 -4.74 -6.52 -28.17
N ASN A 23 -6.06 -6.47 -27.98
CA ASN A 23 -7.00 -7.38 -28.63
C ASN A 23 -7.03 -7.23 -30.16
N ILE A 24 -6.85 -5.99 -30.67
CA ILE A 24 -6.80 -5.72 -32.11
C ILE A 24 -5.37 -5.63 -32.68
N GLY A 25 -4.35 -5.94 -31.83
CA GLY A 25 -2.94 -5.93 -32.25
C GLY A 25 -2.39 -4.54 -32.58
N MET A 26 -3.05 -3.45 -32.18
CA MET A 26 -2.69 -2.07 -32.52
C MET A 26 -1.72 -1.47 -31.50
N LYS A 27 -0.66 -0.79 -32.00
CA LYS A 27 0.27 -0.05 -31.15
C LYS A 27 -0.27 1.34 -30.81
N GLN A 28 0.17 1.91 -29.68
CA GLN A 28 -0.18 3.29 -29.30
C GLN A 28 0.23 4.34 -30.36
N SER A 29 1.30 4.09 -31.12
CA SER A 29 1.72 4.95 -32.21
C SER A 29 0.73 4.96 -33.38
N GLU A 30 0.16 3.81 -33.69
CA GLU A 30 -0.85 3.64 -34.74
C GLU A 30 -2.18 4.29 -34.33
N LEU A 31 -2.55 4.15 -33.04
CA LEU A 31 -3.71 4.87 -32.51
C LEU A 31 -3.52 6.38 -32.59
N ALA A 32 -2.33 6.90 -32.24
CA ALA A 32 -2.00 8.32 -32.35
C ALA A 32 -2.14 8.83 -33.78
N GLU A 33 -1.68 8.07 -34.77
CA GLU A 33 -1.73 8.40 -36.17
C GLU A 33 -3.19 8.43 -36.71
N LYS A 34 -4.00 7.43 -36.31
CA LYS A 34 -5.40 7.32 -36.72
C LYS A 34 -6.32 8.37 -36.07
N THR A 35 -6.05 8.77 -34.84
CA THR A 35 -6.88 9.71 -34.08
C THR A 35 -6.39 11.17 -34.17
N GLY A 36 -5.15 11.39 -34.58
CA GLY A 36 -4.50 12.71 -34.48
C GLY A 36 -4.14 13.11 -33.04
N ILE A 37 -4.34 12.24 -32.09
CA ILE A 37 -4.04 12.50 -30.68
C ILE A 37 -2.59 12.08 -30.36
N SER A 38 -1.85 12.92 -29.64
CA SER A 38 -0.44 12.64 -29.38
C SER A 38 -0.26 11.33 -28.60
N LYS A 39 0.79 10.58 -28.91
CA LYS A 39 1.17 9.35 -28.20
C LYS A 39 1.36 9.58 -26.70
N THR A 40 1.79 10.79 -26.30
CA THR A 40 1.94 11.18 -24.91
C THR A 40 0.60 11.14 -24.17
N ILE A 41 -0.44 11.76 -24.76
CA ILE A 41 -1.80 11.74 -24.17
C ILE A 41 -2.34 10.32 -24.05
N ILE A 42 -2.18 9.50 -25.10
CA ILE A 42 -2.60 8.09 -25.08
C ILE A 42 -1.90 7.32 -23.96
N ASN A 43 -0.58 7.50 -23.82
CA ASN A 43 0.19 6.85 -22.76
C ASN A 43 -0.19 7.34 -21.35
N GLU A 44 -0.52 8.63 -21.17
CA GLU A 44 -1.01 9.17 -19.90
C GLU A 44 -2.37 8.56 -19.52
N ILE A 45 -3.28 8.41 -20.49
CA ILE A 45 -4.57 7.75 -20.25
C ILE A 45 -4.38 6.27 -19.87
N ILE A 46 -3.54 5.54 -20.60
CA ILE A 46 -3.24 4.13 -20.34
C ILE A 46 -2.62 3.95 -18.94
N LYS A 47 -1.82 4.92 -18.49
CA LYS A 47 -1.19 4.91 -17.14
C LYS A 47 -2.09 5.46 -16.03
N GLY A 48 -3.34 5.80 -16.31
CA GLY A 48 -4.25 6.38 -15.34
C GLY A 48 -3.93 7.81 -14.90
N LYS A 49 -3.03 8.50 -15.63
CA LYS A 49 -2.61 9.88 -15.32
C LYS A 49 -3.49 10.95 -15.96
N ARG A 50 -4.39 10.55 -16.84
CA ARG A 50 -5.33 11.43 -17.58
C ARG A 50 -6.63 10.70 -17.84
N SER A 51 -7.74 11.40 -17.59
CA SER A 51 -9.10 10.92 -17.86
C SER A 51 -9.39 10.85 -19.36
N ILE A 52 -10.30 9.94 -19.74
CA ILE A 52 -10.91 9.92 -21.07
C ILE A 52 -11.94 11.05 -21.13
N ASN A 53 -11.71 12.05 -21.98
CA ASN A 53 -12.66 13.11 -22.25
C ASN A 53 -13.49 12.81 -23.51
N THR A 54 -14.49 13.67 -23.79
CA THR A 54 -15.42 13.52 -24.92
C THR A 54 -14.69 13.45 -26.28
N ASP A 55 -13.71 14.33 -26.49
CA ASP A 55 -12.99 14.38 -27.78
C ASP A 55 -12.19 13.08 -28.00
N PHE A 56 -11.54 12.56 -26.95
CA PHE A 56 -10.83 11.30 -27.03
C PHE A 56 -11.79 10.13 -27.29
N ALA A 57 -12.91 10.08 -26.55
CA ALA A 57 -13.91 9.01 -26.70
C ALA A 57 -14.50 8.96 -28.12
N ILE A 58 -14.82 10.12 -28.71
CA ILE A 58 -15.31 10.23 -30.10
C ILE A 58 -14.23 9.79 -31.11
N ALA A 59 -12.97 10.17 -30.88
CA ALA A 59 -11.88 9.83 -31.81
C ALA A 59 -11.58 8.32 -31.85
N ILE A 60 -11.79 7.59 -30.73
CA ILE A 60 -11.53 6.15 -30.65
C ILE A 60 -12.76 5.27 -30.98
N GLU A 61 -13.97 5.85 -31.00
CA GLU A 61 -15.21 5.16 -31.34
C GLU A 61 -15.13 4.35 -32.65
N PRO A 62 -14.72 4.93 -33.81
CA PRO A 62 -14.67 4.20 -35.06
C PRO A 62 -13.53 3.16 -35.12
N ILE A 63 -12.58 3.20 -34.20
CA ILE A 63 -11.42 2.31 -34.18
C ILE A 63 -11.75 1.02 -33.44
N PHE A 64 -12.50 1.12 -32.35
CA PHE A 64 -12.83 -0.02 -31.49
C PHE A 64 -14.26 -0.53 -31.71
N ASP A 65 -15.05 0.12 -32.57
CA ASP A 65 -16.48 -0.16 -32.78
C ASP A 65 -17.26 -0.17 -31.46
N MET A 66 -16.91 0.78 -30.59
CA MET A 66 -17.52 0.96 -29.25
C MET A 66 -17.95 2.42 -29.12
N PRO A 67 -19.22 2.70 -28.81
CA PRO A 67 -19.73 4.05 -28.77
C PRO A 67 -18.99 4.94 -27.77
N ALA A 68 -18.79 6.22 -28.09
CA ALA A 68 -18.13 7.19 -27.21
C ALA A 68 -18.76 7.23 -25.81
N SER A 69 -20.10 7.06 -25.75
CA SER A 69 -20.83 6.96 -24.47
C SER A 69 -20.38 5.81 -23.57
N TYR A 70 -19.92 4.69 -24.16
CA TYR A 70 -19.39 3.58 -23.40
C TYR A 70 -18.08 3.97 -22.68
N TRP A 71 -17.16 4.59 -23.40
CA TRP A 71 -15.88 5.05 -22.85
C TRP A 71 -16.04 6.11 -21.76
N LEU A 72 -16.98 7.04 -21.99
CA LEU A 72 -17.36 8.07 -21.01
C LEU A 72 -18.07 7.46 -19.81
N GLY A 73 -18.88 6.42 -20.02
CA GLY A 73 -19.48 5.65 -18.94
C GLY A 73 -18.45 5.02 -18.02
N LEU A 74 -17.43 4.36 -18.59
CA LEU A 74 -16.31 3.79 -17.82
C LEU A 74 -15.56 4.87 -17.00
N GLN A 75 -15.34 6.05 -17.60
CA GLN A 75 -14.70 7.17 -16.90
C GLN A 75 -15.57 7.70 -15.77
N ASN A 76 -16.86 7.93 -16.03
CA ASN A 76 -17.79 8.41 -15.01
C ASN A 76 -17.92 7.42 -13.85
N ASP A 77 -18.00 6.12 -14.12
CA ASP A 77 -18.07 5.08 -13.06
C ASP A 77 -16.78 5.06 -12.23
N PHE A 78 -15.63 5.21 -12.89
CA PHE A 78 -14.34 5.35 -12.22
C PHE A 78 -14.28 6.60 -11.35
N ASP A 79 -14.70 7.76 -11.87
CA ASP A 79 -14.68 9.04 -11.17
C ASP A 79 -15.62 9.02 -9.96
N ILE A 80 -16.84 8.45 -10.12
CA ILE A 80 -17.81 8.29 -9.04
C ILE A 80 -17.25 7.34 -7.96
N ALA A 81 -16.70 6.20 -8.35
CA ALA A 81 -16.15 5.23 -7.41
C ALA A 81 -14.93 5.81 -6.69
N THR A 82 -14.07 6.57 -7.39
CA THR A 82 -12.91 7.25 -6.79
C THR A 82 -13.35 8.37 -5.85
N ALA A 83 -14.37 9.16 -6.23
CA ALA A 83 -14.92 10.20 -5.37
C ALA A 83 -15.59 9.62 -4.12
N LYS A 84 -16.34 8.50 -4.26
CA LYS A 84 -16.92 7.77 -3.13
C LYS A 84 -15.83 7.19 -2.23
N ALA A 85 -14.82 6.56 -2.81
CA ALA A 85 -13.67 6.04 -2.07
C ALA A 85 -12.91 7.18 -1.36
N GLY A 86 -12.72 8.33 -2.01
CA GLY A 86 -12.12 9.52 -1.41
C GLY A 86 -12.94 10.06 -0.24
N ASN A 87 -14.26 10.16 -0.39
CA ASN A 87 -15.14 10.58 0.69
C ASN A 87 -15.17 9.54 1.82
N THR A 88 -15.26 8.25 1.49
CA THR A 88 -15.19 7.17 2.49
C THR A 88 -13.85 7.18 3.22
N ILE A 89 -12.73 7.39 2.49
CA ILE A 89 -11.39 7.49 3.10
C ILE A 89 -11.33 8.68 4.07
N LEU A 90 -11.89 9.84 3.70
CA LEU A 90 -11.86 11.03 4.57
C LEU A 90 -12.71 10.80 5.83
N ASP A 91 -13.89 10.18 5.71
CA ASP A 91 -14.73 9.83 6.84
C ASP A 91 -14.08 8.76 7.72
N GLU A 92 -13.45 7.75 7.10
CA GLU A 92 -12.76 6.68 7.83
C GLU A 92 -11.43 7.14 8.44
N GLU A 93 -10.70 8.09 7.84
CA GLU A 93 -9.51 8.70 8.44
C GLU A 93 -9.85 9.54 9.67
N ALA A 94 -11.01 10.20 9.67
CA ALA A 94 -11.50 10.94 10.84
C ALA A 94 -11.76 10.03 12.04
N ASP A 95 -12.02 8.74 11.81
CA ASP A 95 -12.24 7.76 12.88
C ASP A 95 -10.96 7.11 13.41
N ILE A 96 -9.83 7.20 12.68
CA ILE A 96 -8.56 6.63 13.14
C ILE A 96 -7.94 7.49 14.23
N THR A 97 -7.78 6.93 15.40
CA THR A 97 -7.05 7.56 16.49
C THR A 97 -5.54 7.49 16.26
N ILE A 98 -4.85 8.61 16.35
CA ILE A 98 -3.39 8.63 16.26
C ILE A 98 -2.78 8.25 17.61
N GLY A 99 -2.00 7.18 17.64
CA GLY A 99 -1.29 6.72 18.83
C GLY A 99 -0.16 7.68 19.24
N ASN A 100 0.09 7.77 20.53
CA ASN A 100 1.08 8.69 21.10
C ASN A 100 2.49 8.11 21.18
N ASN A 101 2.66 6.79 20.98
CA ASN A 101 3.96 6.15 21.06
C ASN A 101 4.88 6.61 19.92
N LYS A 102 6.19 6.56 20.17
CA LYS A 102 7.19 6.75 19.13
C LYS A 102 7.56 5.42 18.49
N ALA A 103 7.72 5.39 17.19
CA ALA A 103 8.15 4.18 16.48
C ALA A 103 9.51 3.67 16.97
N ILE A 104 10.39 4.57 17.44
CA ILE A 104 11.69 4.19 18.00
C ILE A 104 11.56 3.41 19.32
N ASP A 105 10.59 3.75 20.19
CA ASP A 105 10.37 3.03 21.42
C ASP A 105 9.74 1.65 21.14
N ILE A 106 8.82 1.56 20.17
CA ILE A 106 8.30 0.28 19.65
C ILE A 106 9.44 -0.57 19.05
N ALA A 107 10.38 0.05 18.37
CA ALA A 107 11.55 -0.64 17.81
C ALA A 107 12.42 -1.27 18.92
N TYR A 108 12.71 -0.52 19.98
CA TYR A 108 13.44 -1.05 21.14
C TYR A 108 12.72 -2.23 21.81
N TRP A 109 11.40 -2.17 21.93
CA TRP A 109 10.64 -3.30 22.45
C TRP A 109 10.87 -4.59 21.64
N PHE A 110 10.82 -4.50 20.30
CA PHE A 110 11.10 -5.66 19.44
C PHE A 110 12.55 -6.16 19.56
N ILE A 111 13.50 -5.24 19.66
CA ILE A 111 14.92 -5.58 19.82
C ILE A 111 15.13 -6.32 21.14
N ASP A 112 14.63 -5.79 22.26
CA ASP A 112 14.79 -6.39 23.58
C ASP A 112 14.04 -7.72 23.69
N LYS A 113 12.83 -7.81 23.10
CA LYS A 113 12.07 -9.06 23.05
C LYS A 113 12.83 -10.15 22.31
N ALA A 114 13.40 -9.85 21.16
CA ALA A 114 14.19 -10.81 20.41
C ALA A 114 15.48 -11.20 21.14
N ALA A 115 16.16 -10.25 21.76
CA ALA A 115 17.36 -10.51 22.55
C ALA A 115 17.09 -11.42 23.78
N ALA A 116 15.93 -11.22 24.42
CA ALA A 116 15.52 -12.05 25.56
C ALA A 116 15.19 -13.50 25.20
N GLU A 117 14.72 -13.74 23.97
CA GLU A 117 14.35 -15.07 23.47
C GLU A 117 15.42 -15.72 22.60
N ALA A 118 16.48 -14.99 22.22
CA ALA A 118 17.53 -15.47 21.33
C ALA A 118 18.31 -16.64 21.95
N GLN A 119 18.47 -17.72 21.18
CA GLN A 119 19.36 -18.84 21.48
C GLN A 119 20.64 -18.76 20.65
N GLU A 120 20.55 -18.18 19.47
CA GLU A 120 21.66 -17.99 18.52
C GLU A 120 21.70 -16.54 18.02
N GLU A 121 22.82 -16.15 17.38
CA GLU A 121 23.00 -14.80 16.83
C GLU A 121 22.00 -14.49 15.70
N SER A 122 21.54 -15.50 14.98
CA SER A 122 20.54 -15.40 13.94
C SER A 122 19.14 -14.97 14.43
N ASP A 123 18.87 -15.12 15.72
CA ASP A 123 17.57 -14.81 16.33
C ASP A 123 17.39 -13.33 16.62
N TYR A 124 18.51 -12.58 16.70
CA TYR A 124 18.48 -11.14 16.88
C TYR A 124 17.88 -10.42 15.66
N ILE A 125 17.38 -9.21 15.91
CA ILE A 125 16.74 -8.40 14.89
C ILE A 125 17.76 -7.62 14.06
N THR A 126 17.64 -7.69 12.73
CA THR A 126 18.36 -6.81 11.79
C THR A 126 17.51 -5.58 11.46
N PRO A 127 18.09 -4.45 10.99
CA PRO A 127 17.34 -3.26 10.60
C PRO A 127 16.20 -3.54 9.62
N LEU A 128 16.43 -4.41 8.65
CA LEU A 128 15.41 -4.78 7.67
C LEU A 128 14.24 -5.55 8.31
N LYS A 129 14.52 -6.52 9.19
CA LYS A 129 13.48 -7.27 9.92
C LYS A 129 12.67 -6.33 10.81
N LEU A 130 13.34 -5.41 11.52
CA LEU A 130 12.71 -4.42 12.39
C LEU A 130 11.67 -3.58 11.65
N GLN A 131 12.02 -3.05 10.46
CA GLN A 131 11.08 -2.27 9.65
C GLN A 131 9.81 -3.04 9.28
N LYS A 132 9.93 -4.34 9.03
CA LYS A 132 8.77 -5.18 8.70
C LYS A 132 7.90 -5.47 9.92
N LEU A 133 8.51 -5.68 11.08
CA LEU A 133 7.76 -5.84 12.34
C LEU A 133 6.99 -4.56 12.70
N LEU A 134 7.60 -3.38 12.53
CA LEU A 134 6.92 -2.10 12.73
C LEU A 134 5.70 -1.94 11.80
N TYR A 135 5.85 -2.29 10.52
CA TYR A 135 4.72 -2.25 9.57
C TYR A 135 3.59 -3.17 10.02
N PHE A 136 3.89 -4.41 10.37
CA PHE A 136 2.85 -5.36 10.80
C PHE A 136 2.22 -4.98 12.14
N ALA A 137 2.98 -4.41 13.08
CA ALA A 137 2.42 -3.87 14.32
C ALA A 137 1.43 -2.73 14.06
N GLN A 138 1.79 -1.81 13.17
CA GLN A 138 0.90 -0.74 12.73
C GLN A 138 -0.38 -1.29 12.08
N ALA A 139 -0.24 -2.27 11.18
CA ALA A 139 -1.36 -2.89 10.48
C ALA A 139 -2.31 -3.63 11.44
N ILE A 140 -1.78 -4.39 12.39
CA ILE A 140 -2.58 -5.09 13.40
C ILE A 140 -3.30 -4.09 14.30
N SER A 141 -2.63 -3.04 14.78
CA SER A 141 -3.24 -2.01 15.63
C SER A 141 -4.38 -1.30 14.90
N LEU A 142 -4.16 -0.87 13.67
CA LEU A 142 -5.17 -0.25 12.83
C LEU A 142 -6.37 -1.16 12.61
N LYS A 143 -6.14 -2.44 12.30
CA LYS A 143 -7.23 -3.40 12.02
C LYS A 143 -8.05 -3.75 13.24
N ARG A 144 -7.43 -3.82 14.43
CA ARG A 144 -8.10 -4.25 15.67
C ARG A 144 -8.67 -3.11 16.48
N ASN A 145 -7.92 -2.02 16.57
CA ASN A 145 -8.18 -0.94 17.51
C ASN A 145 -8.59 0.36 16.83
N ASN A 146 -8.60 0.40 15.50
CA ASN A 146 -8.80 1.63 14.71
C ASN A 146 -7.84 2.76 15.14
N GLN A 147 -6.63 2.39 15.55
CA GLN A 147 -5.63 3.29 16.11
C GLN A 147 -4.24 2.95 15.56
N THR A 148 -3.45 4.00 15.22
CA THR A 148 -2.03 3.80 14.93
C THR A 148 -1.28 3.41 16.21
N ILE A 149 -0.32 2.47 16.11
CA ILE A 149 0.47 2.07 17.28
C ILE A 149 1.58 3.08 17.58
N PHE A 150 2.02 3.83 16.58
CA PHE A 150 2.96 4.96 16.68
C PHE A 150 2.53 6.08 15.72
N ARG A 151 3.11 7.27 15.91
CA ARG A 151 2.71 8.49 15.19
C ARG A 151 3.50 8.77 13.91
N GLU A 152 4.67 8.17 13.74
CA GLU A 152 5.55 8.40 12.60
C GLU A 152 4.96 7.78 11.33
N GLN A 153 5.29 8.40 10.20
CA GLN A 153 4.82 7.95 8.89
C GLN A 153 5.60 6.73 8.39
N ILE A 154 4.89 5.81 7.75
CA ILE A 154 5.48 4.71 7.01
C ILE A 154 5.57 5.10 5.54
N LYS A 155 6.73 4.94 4.92
CA LYS A 155 6.98 5.24 3.50
C LYS A 155 7.22 3.99 2.68
N CYS A 156 6.79 4.04 1.42
CA CYS A 156 7.04 2.99 0.43
C CYS A 156 8.46 3.08 -0.11
N TRP A 157 9.37 2.17 0.32
CA TRP A 157 10.73 2.05 -0.20
C TRP A 157 10.91 0.75 -0.99
N ASN A 158 12.03 0.63 -1.74
CA ASN A 158 12.28 -0.51 -2.63
C ASN A 158 12.25 -1.88 -1.94
N TYR A 159 12.63 -1.94 -0.66
CA TYR A 159 12.62 -3.17 0.14
C TYR A 159 11.42 -3.25 1.09
N GLY A 160 10.31 -2.58 0.72
CA GLY A 160 9.06 -2.58 1.45
C GLY A 160 8.86 -1.35 2.32
N PRO A 161 7.84 -1.37 3.20
CA PRO A 161 7.51 -0.27 4.11
C PRO A 161 8.64 0.08 5.07
N VAL A 162 8.89 1.38 5.30
CA VAL A 162 9.97 1.90 6.16
C VAL A 162 9.48 3.09 7.00
N VAL A 163 9.80 3.07 8.29
CA VAL A 163 9.76 4.23 9.18
C VAL A 163 11.13 4.89 9.15
N LYS A 164 11.20 6.09 8.58
CA LYS A 164 12.47 6.77 8.27
C LYS A 164 13.31 7.01 9.53
N GLU A 165 12.70 7.48 10.60
CA GLU A 165 13.34 7.80 11.86
C GLU A 165 14.04 6.57 12.49
N VAL A 166 13.38 5.40 12.42
CA VAL A 166 13.95 4.13 12.89
C VAL A 166 15.08 3.64 11.97
N TRP A 167 14.96 3.90 10.66
CA TRP A 167 16.05 3.59 9.71
C TRP A 167 17.28 4.46 9.96
N GLU A 168 17.11 5.75 10.23
CA GLU A 168 18.21 6.67 10.53
C GLU A 168 18.98 6.25 11.80
N GLN A 169 18.27 5.70 12.80
CA GLN A 169 18.88 5.20 14.04
C GLN A 169 19.64 3.89 13.83
N PHE A 170 19.06 2.91 13.15
CA PHE A 170 19.58 1.54 13.11
C PHE A 170 20.15 1.12 11.75
N GLY A 171 20.01 1.91 10.70
CA GLY A 171 20.43 1.54 9.35
C GLY A 171 21.93 1.22 9.22
N ASN A 172 22.76 1.81 10.07
CA ASN A 172 24.22 1.58 10.10
C ASN A 172 24.61 0.14 10.51
N TYR A 173 23.71 -0.62 11.10
CA TYR A 173 23.92 -2.05 11.37
C TYR A 173 23.89 -2.89 10.09
N HIS A 174 23.35 -2.37 8.98
CA HIS A 174 23.26 -3.05 7.67
C HIS A 174 22.56 -4.42 7.77
N LYS A 175 23.32 -5.50 7.63
CA LYS A 175 22.83 -6.88 7.75
C LYS A 175 23.09 -7.50 9.14
N ASN A 176 23.77 -6.77 9.99
CA ASN A 176 24.15 -7.27 11.30
C ASN A 176 22.99 -7.13 12.30
N PRO A 177 22.97 -7.97 13.33
CA PRO A 177 22.04 -7.86 14.45
C PRO A 177 22.19 -6.53 15.21
N ILE A 178 21.06 -5.96 15.61
CA ILE A 178 21.02 -4.82 16.52
C ILE A 178 21.15 -5.39 17.94
N LYS A 179 22.23 -4.97 18.65
CA LYS A 179 22.54 -5.47 20.00
C LYS A 179 22.31 -4.40 21.09
N GLU A 180 21.98 -3.17 20.70
CA GLU A 180 21.62 -2.13 21.67
C GLU A 180 20.17 -2.26 22.07
N GLY A 181 19.90 -2.31 23.36
CA GLY A 181 18.57 -2.34 23.94
C GLY A 181 18.26 -1.06 24.71
N LYS A 182 16.99 -0.85 24.98
CA LYS A 182 16.50 0.22 25.84
C LYS A 182 15.20 -0.25 26.47
N GLU A 183 15.18 -0.33 27.79
CA GLU A 183 13.96 -0.66 28.50
C GLU A 183 12.84 0.34 28.17
N VAL A 184 11.72 -0.18 27.71
CA VAL A 184 10.53 0.59 27.37
C VAL A 184 9.30 -0.11 27.93
N SER A 185 8.27 0.66 28.25
CA SER A 185 7.01 0.13 28.76
C SER A 185 5.84 0.79 28.02
N PHE A 186 4.78 0.01 27.83
CA PHE A 186 3.59 0.46 27.12
C PHE A 186 2.33 0.11 27.92
N ASP A 187 1.21 0.70 27.51
CA ASP A 187 -0.08 0.27 28.00
C ASP A 187 -0.43 -1.15 27.53
N LYS A 188 -1.37 -1.80 28.22
CA LYS A 188 -1.75 -3.20 27.94
C LYS A 188 -2.27 -3.44 26.53
N THR A 189 -2.86 -2.42 25.89
CA THR A 189 -3.40 -2.53 24.53
C THR A 189 -2.27 -2.56 23.52
N THR A 190 -1.30 -1.66 23.67
CA THR A 190 -0.07 -1.62 22.87
C THR A 190 0.73 -2.91 23.06
N GLU A 191 0.97 -3.36 24.29
CA GLU A 191 1.71 -4.60 24.56
C GLU A 191 1.07 -5.81 23.88
N LYS A 192 -0.27 -5.96 23.94
CA LYS A 192 -0.96 -7.07 23.26
C LYS A 192 -0.72 -7.06 21.74
N VAL A 193 -0.70 -5.88 21.10
CA VAL A 193 -0.42 -5.78 19.67
C VAL A 193 1.02 -6.17 19.37
N LEU A 194 1.97 -5.74 20.21
CA LEU A 194 3.39 -6.05 20.04
C LEU A 194 3.67 -7.56 20.22
N GLU A 195 3.14 -8.17 21.27
CA GLU A 195 3.25 -9.61 21.52
C GLU A 195 2.62 -10.43 20.37
N GLU A 196 1.42 -10.04 19.92
CA GLU A 196 0.80 -10.69 18.77
C GLU A 196 1.63 -10.56 17.51
N THR A 197 2.15 -9.36 17.24
CA THR A 197 3.00 -9.11 16.07
C THR A 197 4.25 -9.99 16.13
N TYR A 198 4.92 -10.02 17.26
CA TYR A 198 6.13 -10.79 17.45
C TYR A 198 5.88 -12.29 17.34
N LYS A 199 4.84 -12.80 17.99
CA LYS A 199 4.42 -14.20 17.90
C LYS A 199 4.12 -14.61 16.46
N LYS A 200 3.50 -13.73 15.68
CA LYS A 200 3.04 -14.02 14.33
C LYS A 200 4.14 -13.87 13.28
N TYR A 201 5.00 -12.87 13.43
CA TYR A 201 5.99 -12.47 12.41
C TYR A 201 7.44 -12.60 12.87
N GLY A 202 7.71 -12.64 14.17
CA GLY A 202 9.06 -12.68 14.74
C GLY A 202 9.87 -13.91 14.34
N ILE A 203 9.20 -15.04 14.10
CA ILE A 203 9.82 -16.32 13.68
C ILE A 203 10.37 -16.29 12.23
N PHE A 204 9.97 -15.31 11.42
CA PHE A 204 10.38 -15.26 10.01
C PHE A 204 11.67 -14.48 9.80
N THR A 205 12.41 -14.86 8.76
CA THR A 205 13.58 -14.11 8.31
C THR A 205 13.19 -12.76 7.71
N ALA A 206 14.11 -11.79 7.72
CA ALA A 206 13.90 -10.49 7.07
C ALA A 206 13.47 -10.61 5.60
N GLY A 207 14.11 -11.53 4.84
CA GLY A 207 13.78 -11.77 3.44
C GLY A 207 12.37 -12.31 3.21
N TYR A 208 11.89 -13.16 4.11
CA TYR A 208 10.50 -13.66 4.03
C TYR A 208 9.50 -12.55 4.37
N LEU A 209 9.76 -11.75 5.39
CA LEU A 209 8.94 -10.60 5.74
C LEU A 209 8.88 -9.55 4.61
N VAL A 210 9.98 -9.33 3.88
CA VAL A 210 9.97 -8.50 2.66
C VAL A 210 8.97 -9.05 1.64
N LYS A 211 8.99 -10.36 1.36
CA LYS A 211 8.03 -10.99 0.45
C LYS A 211 6.57 -10.78 0.92
N LEU A 212 6.32 -10.94 2.21
CA LEU A 212 4.98 -10.70 2.76
C LEU A 212 4.54 -9.25 2.55
N THR A 213 5.39 -8.27 2.89
CA THR A 213 5.04 -6.86 2.72
C THR A 213 4.91 -6.44 1.25
N HIS A 214 5.63 -7.10 0.33
CA HIS A 214 5.49 -6.87 -1.11
C HIS A 214 4.20 -7.45 -1.71
N ASN A 215 3.49 -8.29 -0.98
CA ASN A 215 2.15 -8.77 -1.35
C ASN A 215 1.04 -7.93 -0.71
N GLU A 216 1.37 -7.06 0.25
CA GLU A 216 0.39 -6.17 0.87
C GLU A 216 -0.03 -5.08 -0.13
N LYS A 217 -1.33 -4.93 -0.34
CA LYS A 217 -1.88 -4.00 -1.33
C LYS A 217 -1.49 -2.55 -1.04
N ALA A 218 -1.40 -2.17 0.24
CA ALA A 218 -0.94 -0.84 0.64
C ALA A 218 0.46 -0.48 0.09
N TRP A 219 1.34 -1.48 -0.07
CA TRP A 219 2.67 -1.27 -0.65
C TRP A 219 2.67 -1.41 -2.17
N VAL A 220 1.93 -2.39 -2.72
CA VAL A 220 1.87 -2.67 -4.17
C VAL A 220 1.32 -1.49 -4.96
N ASP A 221 0.29 -0.82 -4.42
CA ASP A 221 -0.40 0.27 -5.10
C ASP A 221 0.29 1.64 -4.85
N ALA A 222 1.25 1.72 -3.93
CA ALA A 222 1.91 2.96 -3.57
C ALA A 222 3.06 3.32 -4.51
N GLU A 223 3.23 4.62 -4.78
CA GLU A 223 4.41 5.12 -5.49
C GLU A 223 5.65 5.11 -4.57
N LYS A 224 6.84 5.02 -5.18
CA LYS A 224 8.10 5.09 -4.43
C LYS A 224 8.19 6.38 -3.61
N ASN A 225 8.56 6.25 -2.34
CA ASN A 225 8.63 7.30 -1.32
C ASN A 225 7.28 7.89 -0.89
N GLN A 226 6.17 7.42 -1.43
CA GLN A 226 4.84 7.79 -0.95
C GLN A 226 4.65 7.38 0.50
N VAL A 227 3.92 8.19 1.26
CA VAL A 227 3.44 7.82 2.60
C VAL A 227 2.31 6.82 2.45
N LEU A 228 2.41 5.70 3.15
CA LEU A 228 1.33 4.72 3.23
C LEU A 228 0.27 5.22 4.20
N SER A 229 -0.91 5.54 3.68
CA SER A 229 -2.04 6.02 4.50
C SER A 229 -2.46 4.94 5.51
N PRO A 230 -2.67 5.31 6.79
CA PRO A 230 -3.20 4.40 7.80
C PRO A 230 -4.51 3.73 7.39
N ILE A 231 -5.41 4.46 6.72
CA ILE A 231 -6.67 3.90 6.24
C ILE A 231 -6.46 2.81 5.17
N VAL A 232 -5.52 3.04 4.24
CA VAL A 232 -5.19 2.05 3.22
C VAL A 232 -4.58 0.81 3.86
N ILE A 233 -3.66 0.97 4.83
CA ILE A 233 -3.09 -0.16 5.59
C ILE A 233 -4.20 -0.92 6.30
N ARG A 234 -5.10 -0.26 7.06
CA ARG A 234 -6.21 -0.89 7.77
C ARG A 234 -7.11 -1.71 6.84
N ASN A 235 -7.49 -1.12 5.72
CA ASN A 235 -8.50 -1.70 4.82
C ASN A 235 -7.93 -2.82 3.97
N THR A 236 -6.65 -2.78 3.65
CA THR A 236 -6.01 -3.77 2.76
C THR A 236 -5.22 -4.85 3.49
N TYR A 237 -4.89 -4.67 4.77
CA TYR A 237 -4.16 -5.67 5.54
C TYR A 237 -4.99 -6.95 5.72
N THR A 238 -4.47 -8.05 5.20
CA THR A 238 -5.07 -9.38 5.32
C THR A 238 -4.38 -10.24 6.37
N GLY A 239 -3.10 -9.98 6.64
CA GLY A 239 -2.27 -10.77 7.52
C GLY A 239 -2.01 -12.19 7.00
N ILE A 240 -1.23 -12.94 7.74
CA ILE A 240 -1.09 -14.38 7.52
C ILE A 240 -2.07 -15.12 8.43
N THR A 241 -2.74 -16.14 7.90
CA THR A 241 -3.49 -17.11 8.70
C THR A 241 -2.47 -18.11 9.27
N VAL A 242 -2.35 -18.17 10.58
CA VAL A 242 -1.50 -19.14 11.30
C VAL A 242 -2.36 -20.29 11.75
#